data_4d1319fd185628e155ad541ebcba5302
#
_entry.id   4d1319fd185628e155ad541ebcba5302
#
_cell.length_a   1.000
_cell.length_b   1.000
_cell.length_c   1.000
_cell.angle_alpha   90.00
_cell.angle_beta   90.00
_cell.angle_gamma   90.00
#
_symmetry.space_group_name_H-M   'P 1'
#
loop_
_entity.id
_entity.type
_entity.pdbx_description
1 polymer ?
#
loop_
_entity_poly.entity_id
_entity_poly.type
_entity_poly.pdbx_seq_one_letter_code
_entity_poly.pdbx_strand_id
1 'polypeptide(L)'
;MRKIEKQMNFAISNKADWSNSNTRVEFNSNTNCSSIYLHGHQIATFDHNLKAVKLSSCGWQTNTTKSRLNAILDEVKWGCKVFQKNFDWFVSYNNQTRDFFDGMILVDANHLEVA
;
A
#
# COMPACT_ATOMS: atom_id res chain seq x y z
N MET A 1 5.91 -9.86 9.85
CA MET A 1 5.84 -9.57 8.40
C MET A 1 6.42 -10.75 7.62
N ARG A 2 5.75 -11.16 6.56
CA ARG A 2 6.19 -12.28 5.74
C ARG A 2 7.46 -11.94 4.97
N LYS A 3 8.27 -12.95 4.66
CA LYS A 3 9.54 -12.75 3.94
C LYS A 3 9.33 -12.05 2.58
N ILE A 4 8.32 -12.48 1.83
CA ILE A 4 8.00 -11.86 0.52
C ILE A 4 7.65 -10.37 0.67
N GLU A 5 7.01 -10.01 1.77
CA GLU A 5 6.65 -8.61 2.05
C GLU A 5 7.86 -7.76 2.40
N LYS A 6 8.84 -8.33 3.09
CA LYS A 6 10.12 -7.64 3.33
C LYS A 6 10.85 -7.36 2.02
N GLN A 7 10.86 -8.34 1.11
CA GLN A 7 11.46 -8.16 -0.22
C GLN A 7 10.73 -7.12 -1.04
N MET A 8 9.38 -7.17 -1.02
CA MET A 8 8.53 -6.18 -1.68
C MET A 8 8.84 -4.76 -1.18
N ASN A 9 8.87 -4.58 0.13
CA ASN A 9 9.13 -3.28 0.74
C ASN A 9 10.53 -2.76 0.44
N PHE A 10 11.52 -3.65 0.38
CA PHE A 10 12.87 -3.28 -0.03
C PHE A 10 12.87 -2.72 -1.46
N ALA A 11 12.14 -3.35 -2.37
CA ALA A 11 12.02 -2.88 -3.73
C ALA A 11 11.32 -1.51 -3.81
N ILE A 12 10.26 -1.32 -3.03
CA ILE A 12 9.55 -0.02 -2.97
C ILE A 12 10.52 1.07 -2.49
N SER A 13 11.22 0.85 -1.39
CA SER A 13 12.14 1.83 -0.81
C SER A 13 13.28 2.19 -1.73
N ASN A 14 13.77 1.23 -2.50
CA ASN A 14 14.91 1.41 -3.40
C ASN A 14 14.50 1.80 -4.81
N LYS A 15 13.22 2.04 -5.06
CA LYS A 15 12.70 2.42 -6.38
C LYS A 15 13.15 1.42 -7.44
N ALA A 16 12.94 0.14 -7.16
CA ALA A 16 13.41 -0.95 -8.00
C ALA A 16 12.24 -1.81 -8.49
N ASP A 17 12.43 -2.44 -9.65
CA ASP A 17 11.55 -3.49 -10.13
C ASP A 17 11.90 -4.80 -9.44
N TRP A 18 10.88 -5.58 -9.11
CA TRP A 18 11.06 -6.85 -8.42
C TRP A 18 9.82 -7.71 -8.58
N SER A 19 10.00 -9.02 -8.63
CA SER A 19 8.88 -9.94 -8.59
C SER A 19 9.29 -11.24 -7.91
N ASN A 20 8.36 -11.83 -7.19
CA ASN A 20 8.54 -13.13 -6.58
C ASN A 20 7.16 -13.75 -6.37
N SER A 21 6.97 -14.97 -6.90
CA SER A 21 5.72 -15.71 -6.76
C SER A 21 4.52 -14.87 -7.23
N ASN A 22 3.61 -14.52 -6.33
CA ASN A 22 2.37 -13.81 -6.66
C ASN A 22 2.48 -12.30 -6.51
N THR A 23 3.65 -11.74 -6.19
CA THR A 23 3.81 -10.33 -5.86
C THR A 23 4.85 -9.67 -6.75
N ARG A 24 4.55 -8.46 -7.21
CA ARG A 24 5.42 -7.71 -8.13
C ARG A 24 5.42 -6.23 -7.78
N VAL A 25 6.57 -5.60 -7.92
CA VAL A 25 6.75 -4.15 -7.81
C VAL A 25 7.31 -3.63 -9.13
N GLU A 26 6.71 -2.59 -9.68
CA GLU A 26 7.22 -1.90 -10.87
C GLU A 26 7.43 -0.44 -10.53
N PHE A 27 8.63 0.06 -10.77
CA PHE A 27 8.96 1.46 -10.56
C PHE A 27 8.94 2.21 -11.88
N ASN A 28 8.23 3.33 -11.92
CA ASN A 28 8.20 4.23 -13.08
C ASN A 28 8.98 5.49 -12.76
N SER A 29 10.15 5.67 -13.40
CA SER A 29 11.02 6.82 -13.15
C SER A 29 10.42 8.13 -13.67
N ASN A 30 9.55 8.08 -14.68
CA ASN A 30 8.92 9.28 -15.22
C ASN A 30 7.93 9.90 -14.23
N THR A 31 7.21 9.07 -13.49
CA THR A 31 6.23 9.53 -12.50
C THR A 31 6.76 9.49 -11.07
N ASN A 32 7.89 8.82 -10.86
CA ASN A 32 8.46 8.55 -9.54
C ASN A 32 7.46 7.81 -8.63
N CYS A 33 6.76 6.83 -9.23
CA CYS A 33 5.77 6.02 -8.53
C CYS A 33 6.14 4.55 -8.58
N SER A 34 5.87 3.83 -7.49
CA SER A 34 5.96 2.37 -7.43
C SER A 34 4.57 1.78 -7.48
N SER A 35 4.35 0.84 -8.39
CA SER A 35 3.10 0.10 -8.50
C SER A 35 3.28 -1.31 -7.96
N ILE A 36 2.36 -1.76 -7.12
CA ILE A 36 2.45 -3.05 -6.46
C ILE A 36 1.29 -3.93 -6.91
N TYR A 37 1.61 -5.17 -7.30
CA TYR A 37 0.66 -6.12 -7.86
C TYR A 37 0.61 -7.39 -7.03
N LEU A 38 -0.58 -7.93 -6.85
CA LEU A 38 -0.82 -9.25 -6.27
C LEU A 38 -1.65 -10.06 -7.25
N HIS A 39 -1.16 -11.22 -7.66
CA HIS A 39 -1.78 -12.06 -8.70
C HIS A 39 -2.09 -11.27 -9.97
N GLY A 40 -1.20 -10.34 -10.35
CA GLY A 40 -1.39 -9.51 -11.54
C GLY A 40 -2.34 -8.34 -11.37
N HIS A 41 -2.98 -8.17 -10.21
CA HIS A 41 -3.89 -7.06 -9.93
C HIS A 41 -3.16 -5.96 -9.16
N GLN A 42 -3.29 -4.73 -9.61
CA GLN A 42 -2.62 -3.59 -8.97
C GLN A 42 -3.35 -3.24 -7.67
N ILE A 43 -2.71 -3.55 -6.54
CA ILE A 43 -3.30 -3.32 -5.21
C ILE A 43 -2.85 -1.99 -4.60
N ALA A 44 -1.76 -1.42 -5.08
CA ALA A 44 -1.29 -0.14 -4.55
C ALA A 44 -0.42 0.60 -5.55
N THR A 45 -0.40 1.92 -5.41
CA THR A 45 0.57 2.80 -6.07
C THR A 45 1.10 3.76 -5.02
N PHE A 46 2.41 3.81 -4.86
CA PHE A 46 3.06 4.75 -3.96
C PHE A 46 3.73 5.85 -4.77
N ASP A 47 3.30 7.09 -4.56
CA ASP A 47 3.90 8.27 -5.17
C ASP A 47 5.01 8.79 -4.26
N HIS A 48 6.26 8.64 -4.69
CA HIS A 48 7.42 9.04 -3.89
C HIS A 48 7.54 10.56 -3.75
N ASN A 49 7.01 11.32 -4.70
CA ASN A 49 7.04 12.80 -4.64
C ASN A 49 5.98 13.35 -3.70
N LEU A 50 4.74 12.90 -3.87
CA LEU A 50 3.60 13.42 -3.12
C LEU A 50 3.49 12.79 -1.73
N LYS A 51 4.22 11.70 -1.47
CA LYS A 51 4.06 10.91 -0.25
C LYS A 51 2.61 10.47 -0.09
N ALA A 52 2.05 9.91 -1.14
CA ALA A 52 0.68 9.43 -1.19
C ALA A 52 0.65 7.97 -1.62
N VAL A 53 -0.26 7.19 -1.06
CA VAL A 53 -0.46 5.80 -1.45
C VAL A 53 -1.92 5.59 -1.81
N LYS A 54 -2.15 4.99 -2.97
CA LYS A 54 -3.47 4.59 -3.43
C LYS A 54 -3.60 3.10 -3.19
N LEU A 55 -4.72 2.69 -2.59
CA LEU A 55 -4.96 1.30 -2.20
C LEU A 55 -6.15 0.73 -2.95
N SER A 56 -6.09 -0.57 -3.27
CA SER A 56 -7.19 -1.29 -3.86
C SER A 56 -7.10 -2.77 -3.48
N SER A 57 -8.24 -3.39 -3.19
CA SER A 57 -8.31 -4.85 -3.05
C SER A 57 -8.57 -5.52 -4.39
N CYS A 58 -8.91 -4.75 -5.42
CA CYS A 58 -9.33 -5.25 -6.72
C CYS A 58 -10.51 -6.23 -6.62
N GLY A 59 -11.34 -6.07 -5.59
CA GLY A 59 -12.45 -6.98 -5.30
C GLY A 59 -12.05 -8.26 -4.57
N TRP A 60 -10.77 -8.46 -4.29
CA TRP A 60 -10.25 -9.66 -3.63
C TRP A 60 -9.90 -9.36 -2.17
N GLN A 61 -10.92 -9.33 -1.31
CA GLN A 61 -10.74 -9.02 0.12
C GLN A 61 -10.32 -10.26 0.89
N THR A 62 -9.09 -10.71 0.65
CA THR A 62 -8.49 -11.88 1.28
C THR A 62 -7.49 -11.48 2.36
N ASN A 63 -7.12 -12.45 3.21
CA ASN A 63 -6.07 -12.23 4.22
C ASN A 63 -4.73 -11.89 3.56
N THR A 64 -4.42 -12.49 2.41
CA THR A 64 -3.18 -12.19 1.68
C THR A 64 -3.19 -10.74 1.19
N THR A 65 -4.29 -10.28 0.58
CA THR A 65 -4.40 -8.89 0.13
C THR A 65 -4.22 -7.93 1.30
N LYS A 66 -4.91 -8.17 2.40
CA LYS A 66 -4.81 -7.35 3.60
C LYS A 66 -3.38 -7.32 4.15
N SER A 67 -2.72 -8.47 4.20
CA SER A 67 -1.34 -8.58 4.66
C SER A 67 -0.39 -7.74 3.78
N ARG A 68 -0.54 -7.81 2.45
CA ARG A 68 0.29 -7.02 1.52
C ARG A 68 0.06 -5.53 1.72
N LEU A 69 -1.21 -5.10 1.81
CA LEU A 69 -1.53 -3.68 2.01
C LEU A 69 -0.96 -3.16 3.32
N ASN A 70 -1.07 -3.94 4.39
CA ASN A 70 -0.53 -3.54 5.69
C ASN A 70 1.00 -3.49 5.67
N ALA A 71 1.66 -4.38 4.94
CA ALA A 71 3.11 -4.34 4.78
C ALA A 71 3.55 -3.05 4.08
N ILE A 72 2.83 -2.65 3.02
CA ILE A 72 3.10 -1.39 2.31
C ILE A 72 2.91 -0.20 3.24
N LEU A 73 1.82 -0.17 4.00
CA LEU A 73 1.53 0.92 4.94
C LEU A 73 2.56 0.97 6.07
N ASP A 74 3.05 -0.18 6.51
CA ASP A 74 4.12 -0.24 7.51
C ASP A 74 5.42 0.35 6.97
N GLU A 75 5.73 0.13 5.69
CA GLU A 75 6.93 0.68 5.06
C GLU A 75 6.90 2.21 5.00
N VAL A 76 5.74 2.80 4.70
CA VAL A 76 5.61 4.26 4.66
C VAL A 76 5.52 4.87 6.06
N LYS A 77 5.25 4.07 7.09
CA LYS A 77 5.35 4.46 8.51
C LYS A 77 4.46 5.63 8.92
N TRP A 78 3.23 5.65 8.40
CA TRP A 78 2.26 6.70 8.75
C TRP A 78 1.31 6.27 9.87
N GLY A 79 1.50 5.08 10.43
CA GLY A 79 0.62 4.55 11.47
C GLY A 79 -0.75 4.13 10.96
N CYS A 80 -0.88 3.91 9.66
CA CYS A 80 -2.13 3.49 9.06
C CYS A 80 -2.22 1.97 9.01
N LYS A 81 -3.42 1.45 9.07
CA LYS A 81 -3.62 0.01 9.01
C LYS A 81 -4.98 -0.32 8.40
N VAL A 82 -5.00 -1.34 7.53
CA VAL A 82 -6.23 -1.95 7.02
C VAL A 82 -6.62 -3.07 7.96
N PHE A 83 -7.88 -3.09 8.41
CA PHE A 83 -8.38 -4.14 9.28
C PHE A 83 -9.81 -4.52 8.93
N GLN A 84 -10.25 -5.65 9.43
CA GLN A 84 -11.56 -6.20 9.16
C GLN A 84 -12.35 -6.32 10.47
N LYS A 85 -13.62 -5.90 10.43
CA LYS A 85 -14.55 -6.04 11.55
C LYS A 85 -15.93 -6.32 10.99
N ASN A 86 -16.58 -7.38 11.48
CA ASN A 86 -17.92 -7.78 11.02
C ASN A 86 -17.97 -7.93 9.49
N PHE A 87 -16.94 -8.56 8.91
CA PHE A 87 -16.80 -8.83 7.47
C PHE A 87 -16.51 -7.60 6.60
N ASP A 88 -16.57 -6.38 7.16
CA ASP A 88 -16.27 -5.16 6.43
C ASP A 88 -14.82 -4.74 6.67
N TRP A 89 -14.21 -4.12 5.65
CA TRP A 89 -12.85 -3.60 5.73
C TRP A 89 -12.85 -2.13 6.07
N PHE A 90 -11.90 -1.74 6.93
CA PHE A 90 -11.72 -0.38 7.40
C PHE A 90 -10.25 0.00 7.35
N VAL A 91 -9.97 1.30 7.40
CA VAL A 91 -8.61 1.84 7.52
C VAL A 91 -8.56 2.71 8.76
N SER A 92 -7.59 2.46 9.65
CA SER A 92 -7.24 3.40 10.70
C SER A 92 -6.22 4.38 10.12
N TYR A 93 -6.52 5.67 10.25
CA TYR A 93 -5.72 6.72 9.63
C TYR A 93 -5.91 8.01 10.45
N ASN A 94 -4.81 8.58 10.92
CA ASN A 94 -4.83 9.84 11.67
C ASN A 94 -5.77 9.78 12.88
N ASN A 95 -5.71 8.67 13.64
CA ASN A 95 -6.57 8.39 14.82
C ASN A 95 -8.05 8.29 14.51
N GLN A 96 -8.41 8.13 13.26
CA GLN A 96 -9.79 7.93 12.83
C GLN A 96 -9.93 6.59 12.12
N THR A 97 -11.13 6.03 12.17
CA THR A 97 -11.48 4.83 11.41
C THR A 97 -12.36 5.25 10.24
N ARG A 98 -12.01 4.80 9.05
CA ARG A 98 -12.75 5.07 7.82
C ARG A 98 -13.03 3.78 7.09
N ASP A 99 -14.10 3.75 6.31
CA ASP A 99 -14.39 2.63 5.44
C ASP A 99 -13.26 2.48 4.40
N PHE A 100 -12.84 1.23 4.17
CA PHE A 100 -11.94 0.93 3.06
C PHE A 100 -12.74 0.90 1.77
N PHE A 101 -12.24 1.53 0.73
CA PHE A 101 -12.79 1.40 -0.61
C PHE A 101 -11.65 1.37 -1.63
N ASP A 102 -11.89 0.65 -2.72
CA ASP A 102 -10.89 0.53 -3.77
C ASP A 102 -10.65 1.88 -4.44
N GLY A 103 -9.38 2.26 -4.54
CA GLY A 103 -8.98 3.54 -5.10
C GLY A 103 -8.81 4.65 -4.07
N MET A 104 -8.99 4.36 -2.77
CA MET A 104 -8.78 5.38 -1.76
C MET A 104 -7.31 5.81 -1.71
N ILE A 105 -7.09 7.07 -1.40
CA ILE A 105 -5.75 7.65 -1.34
C ILE A 105 -5.48 8.13 0.08
N LEU A 106 -4.34 7.68 0.63
CA LEU A 106 -3.85 8.11 1.92
C LEU A 106 -2.59 8.95 1.71
N VAL A 107 -2.45 10.01 2.48
CA VAL A 107 -1.28 10.89 2.42
C VAL A 107 -0.67 11.01 3.81
N ASP A 108 0.62 11.33 3.85
CA ASP A 108 1.28 11.61 5.11
C ASP A 108 0.70 12.91 5.70
N ALA A 109 0.11 12.82 6.90
CA ALA A 109 -0.49 13.96 7.57
C ALA A 109 0.54 15.08 7.81
N ASN A 110 1.77 14.72 8.15
CA ASN A 110 2.83 15.70 8.36
C ASN A 110 3.19 16.42 7.06
N HIS A 111 3.15 15.71 5.94
CA HIS A 111 3.38 16.31 4.63
C HIS A 111 2.29 17.33 4.27
N LEU A 112 1.04 17.03 4.59
CA LEU A 112 -0.08 17.95 4.37
C LEU A 112 0.02 19.20 5.24
N GLU A 113 0.47 19.06 6.47
CA GLU A 113 0.59 20.19 7.40
C GLU A 113 1.62 21.21 6.93
N VAL A 114 2.61 20.77 6.17
CA VAL A 114 3.66 21.65 5.64
C VAL A 114 3.20 22.39 4.38
N ALA A 115 2.27 21.81 3.69
CA ALA A 115 1.74 22.41 2.46
C ALA A 115 0.72 23.48 2.78
#